data_5396afa9a9766094689968cada1120af
#
_entry.id   5396afa9a9766094689968cada1120af
#
_cell.length_a   1.000
_cell.length_b   1.000
_cell.length_c   1.000
_cell.angle_alpha   90.00
_cell.angle_beta   90.00
_cell.angle_gamma   90.00
#
_symmetry.space_group_name_H-M   'P 1'
#
loop_
_entity.id
_entity.type
_entity.pdbx_description
1 polymer ?
#
loop_
_entity_poly.entity_id
_entity_poly.type
_entity_poly.pdbx_seq_one_letter_code
_entity_poly.pdbx_strand_id
1 'polypeptide(L)'
;MSFNLGQSFHPEAPGTESLNPSRERRWVKPVLILVAIAYLSLVLLIPALNVFFQAFKGGVGPFFSNLSEPAFVDAVQLTALIALIVVPINAVFGLCAAWAIARHNFPGRAFAISILDLPFAVSPVVAGLMIVLLYGRNGWFGPFLEQANIKIVFALPGMVLATAFVTMPFVAREVIPVLEETGSEPEEAARTLGANDWQIFWRVTLPNIRWGLLYGLILTNARAMGEFGAVSVVSGNIARKTQTLPLFVEQAYKEYQSQSAFCAAVLLAGLALVTLVLKEILERKTRIKDV
;
A
#
# COMPACT_ATOMS: atom_id res chain seq x y z
N MET A 1 -36.23 -55.58 63.28
CA MET A 1 -36.48 -54.14 63.04
C MET A 1 -35.34 -53.56 62.22
N SER A 2 -35.45 -53.61 60.92
CA SER A 2 -34.43 -53.11 59.99
C SER A 2 -34.98 -51.87 59.31
N PHE A 3 -34.37 -50.72 59.65
CA PHE A 3 -34.68 -49.43 59.05
C PHE A 3 -33.90 -49.29 57.73
N ASN A 4 -34.62 -49.17 56.66
CA ASN A 4 -34.08 -48.96 55.32
C ASN A 4 -34.03 -47.45 55.03
N LEU A 5 -32.86 -46.82 55.12
CA LEU A 5 -32.60 -45.40 54.79
C LEU A 5 -31.73 -45.38 53.54
N GLY A 6 -32.31 -45.15 52.37
CA GLY A 6 -31.54 -45.04 51.15
C GLY A 6 -32.34 -44.51 49.97
N GLN A 7 -32.98 -43.30 50.11
CA GLN A 7 -33.41 -42.54 48.96
C GLN A 7 -32.55 -41.29 48.86
N SER A 8 -31.54 -41.37 48.01
CA SER A 8 -30.75 -40.22 47.59
C SER A 8 -31.61 -39.33 46.67
N PHE A 9 -31.97 -38.19 47.16
CA PHE A 9 -32.55 -37.09 46.36
C PHE A 9 -31.45 -36.59 45.43
N HIS A 10 -31.53 -36.89 44.14
CA HIS A 10 -30.81 -36.16 43.09
C HIS A 10 -31.69 -34.98 42.67
N PRO A 11 -31.25 -33.74 42.91
CA PRO A 11 -31.92 -32.60 42.28
C PRO A 11 -31.63 -32.66 40.77
N GLU A 12 -32.68 -32.85 39.97
CA GLU A 12 -32.60 -32.61 38.56
C GLU A 12 -32.14 -31.19 38.32
N ALA A 13 -30.97 -31.04 37.69
CA ALA A 13 -30.49 -29.77 37.21
C ALA A 13 -31.51 -29.25 36.17
N PRO A 14 -31.91 -27.93 36.24
CA PRO A 14 -32.78 -27.35 35.25
C PRO A 14 -32.15 -27.50 33.88
N GLY A 15 -32.91 -28.11 32.97
CA GLY A 15 -32.46 -28.37 31.61
C GLY A 15 -31.90 -27.11 30.99
N THR A 16 -30.61 -27.16 30.68
CA THR A 16 -30.00 -26.24 29.72
C THR A 16 -30.70 -26.45 28.39
N GLU A 17 -31.73 -25.65 28.14
CA GLU A 17 -32.25 -25.47 26.80
C GLU A 17 -31.04 -25.10 25.94
N SER A 18 -30.52 -26.05 25.23
CA SER A 18 -29.56 -25.81 24.14
C SER A 18 -30.26 -24.88 23.16
N LEU A 19 -29.94 -23.59 23.26
CA LEU A 19 -30.29 -22.62 22.25
C LEU A 19 -29.75 -23.16 20.93
N ASN A 20 -30.63 -23.77 20.17
CA ASN A 20 -30.34 -24.38 18.89
C ASN A 20 -30.01 -23.23 17.91
N PRO A 21 -28.71 -22.95 17.55
CA PRO A 21 -28.32 -21.79 16.78
C PRO A 21 -28.60 -21.95 15.28
N SER A 22 -29.42 -22.89 14.90
CA SER A 22 -29.52 -23.34 13.51
C SER A 22 -30.90 -23.18 12.88
N ARG A 23 -31.52 -22.03 13.06
CA ARG A 23 -32.47 -21.50 12.07
C ARG A 23 -32.06 -20.08 11.68
N GLU A 24 -30.76 -19.84 11.44
CA GLU A 24 -30.38 -18.72 10.57
C GLU A 24 -31.27 -18.83 9.33
N ARG A 25 -32.17 -17.86 9.18
CA ARG A 25 -33.07 -17.79 8.02
C ARG A 25 -32.22 -18.02 6.77
N ARG A 26 -32.37 -19.15 6.12
CA ARG A 26 -31.62 -19.55 4.89
C ARG A 26 -31.57 -18.43 3.84
N TRP A 27 -32.53 -17.50 3.93
CA TRP A 27 -32.68 -16.35 3.04
C TRP A 27 -31.80 -15.16 3.43
N VAL A 28 -31.35 -15.03 4.69
CA VAL A 28 -30.56 -13.86 5.16
C VAL A 28 -29.19 -13.84 4.46
N LYS A 29 -28.52 -14.98 4.38
CA LYS A 29 -27.21 -15.08 3.71
C LYS A 29 -27.26 -14.66 2.22
N PRO A 30 -28.14 -15.22 1.37
CA PRO A 30 -28.18 -14.79 -0.03
C PRO A 30 -28.65 -13.36 -0.20
N VAL A 31 -29.55 -12.85 0.64
CA VAL A 31 -29.98 -11.44 0.60
C VAL A 31 -28.82 -10.51 0.97
N LEU A 32 -28.06 -10.80 2.03
CA LEU A 32 -26.88 -10.01 2.39
C LEU A 32 -25.83 -10.02 1.27
N ILE A 33 -25.57 -11.17 0.67
CA ILE A 33 -24.63 -11.29 -0.46
C ILE A 33 -25.13 -10.46 -1.64
N LEU A 34 -26.43 -10.56 -1.99
CA LEU A 34 -27.00 -9.79 -3.09
C LEU A 34 -26.92 -8.28 -2.84
N VAL A 35 -27.23 -7.82 -1.64
CA VAL A 35 -27.12 -6.40 -1.25
C VAL A 35 -25.66 -5.95 -1.34
N ALA A 36 -24.72 -6.76 -0.85
CA ALA A 36 -23.28 -6.43 -0.92
C ALA A 36 -22.80 -6.35 -2.40
N ILE A 37 -23.18 -7.32 -3.23
CA ILE A 37 -22.83 -7.32 -4.66
C ILE A 37 -23.48 -6.14 -5.37
N ALA A 38 -24.75 -5.85 -5.11
CA ALA A 38 -25.47 -4.72 -5.71
C ALA A 38 -24.82 -3.40 -5.33
N TYR A 39 -24.46 -3.23 -4.05
CA TYR A 39 -23.73 -2.04 -3.57
C TYR A 39 -22.37 -1.88 -4.23
N LEU A 40 -21.56 -2.95 -4.25
CA LEU A 40 -20.25 -2.94 -4.91
C LEU A 40 -20.36 -2.66 -6.41
N SER A 41 -21.36 -3.24 -7.08
CA SER A 41 -21.60 -3.00 -8.50
C SER A 41 -21.99 -1.55 -8.77
N LEU A 42 -22.89 -0.98 -7.96
CA LEU A 42 -23.36 0.40 -8.14
C LEU A 42 -22.24 1.42 -7.85
N VAL A 43 -21.47 1.22 -6.77
CA VAL A 43 -20.52 2.22 -6.29
C VAL A 43 -19.15 2.08 -6.96
N LEU A 44 -18.74 0.88 -7.32
CA LEU A 44 -17.40 0.61 -7.85
C LEU A 44 -17.41 0.22 -9.33
N LEU A 45 -18.23 -0.78 -9.71
CA LEU A 45 -18.18 -1.33 -11.06
C LEU A 45 -18.75 -0.36 -12.10
N ILE A 46 -19.89 0.26 -11.84
CA ILE A 46 -20.55 1.18 -12.79
C ILE A 46 -19.67 2.41 -13.06
N PRO A 47 -19.11 3.14 -12.04
CA PRO A 47 -18.19 4.25 -12.30
C PRO A 47 -16.92 3.81 -13.04
N ALA A 48 -16.34 2.66 -12.68
CA ALA A 48 -15.16 2.14 -13.38
C ALA A 48 -15.46 1.85 -14.86
N LEU A 49 -16.57 1.16 -15.17
CA LEU A 49 -16.98 0.92 -16.54
C LEU A 49 -17.25 2.22 -17.30
N ASN A 50 -17.82 3.24 -16.63
CA ASN A 50 -18.06 4.53 -17.27
C ASN A 50 -16.74 5.22 -17.67
N VAL A 51 -15.69 5.12 -16.85
CA VAL A 51 -14.36 5.65 -17.21
C VAL A 51 -13.84 4.98 -18.49
N PHE A 52 -13.94 3.65 -18.59
CA PHE A 52 -13.58 2.93 -19.81
C PHE A 52 -14.44 3.34 -21.01
N PHE A 53 -15.75 3.42 -20.83
CA PHE A 53 -16.66 3.85 -21.89
C PHE A 53 -16.33 5.25 -22.42
N GLN A 54 -16.08 6.20 -21.53
CA GLN A 54 -15.72 7.57 -21.91
C GLN A 54 -14.35 7.65 -22.61
N ALA A 55 -13.38 6.87 -22.19
CA ALA A 55 -12.07 6.81 -22.83
C ALA A 55 -12.14 6.35 -24.30
N PHE A 56 -13.04 5.38 -24.59
CA PHE A 56 -13.21 4.82 -25.94
C PHE A 56 -14.36 5.41 -26.73
N LYS A 57 -15.08 6.39 -26.20
CA LYS A 57 -16.24 7.03 -26.86
C LYS A 57 -15.89 7.63 -28.22
N GLY A 58 -14.67 8.17 -28.39
CA GLY A 58 -14.17 8.69 -29.67
C GLY A 58 -13.61 7.63 -30.60
N GLY A 59 -13.60 6.34 -30.20
CA GLY A 59 -12.97 5.24 -30.93
C GLY A 59 -11.53 4.97 -30.50
N VAL A 60 -10.95 3.92 -31.09
CA VAL A 60 -9.60 3.42 -30.74
C VAL A 60 -8.48 4.36 -31.23
N GLY A 61 -8.68 4.98 -32.42
CA GLY A 61 -7.70 5.93 -33.00
C GLY A 61 -7.40 7.13 -32.09
N PRO A 62 -8.41 7.92 -31.70
CA PRO A 62 -8.25 9.01 -30.73
C PRO A 62 -7.71 8.58 -29.37
N PHE A 63 -8.00 7.37 -28.90
CA PHE A 63 -7.39 6.82 -27.70
C PHE A 63 -5.87 6.77 -27.81
N PHE A 64 -5.34 6.14 -28.86
CA PHE A 64 -3.90 6.05 -29.06
C PHE A 64 -3.23 7.39 -29.40
N SER A 65 -3.93 8.31 -30.09
CA SER A 65 -3.39 9.65 -30.34
C SER A 65 -3.22 10.45 -29.05
N ASN A 66 -4.17 10.38 -28.11
CA ASN A 66 -4.03 11.00 -26.78
C ASN A 66 -2.87 10.39 -25.97
N LEU A 67 -2.66 9.08 -26.04
CA LEU A 67 -1.52 8.42 -25.38
C LEU A 67 -0.17 8.80 -25.98
N SER A 68 -0.14 9.30 -27.21
CA SER A 68 1.08 9.76 -27.90
C SER A 68 1.34 11.25 -27.72
N GLU A 69 0.48 11.97 -27.01
CA GLU A 69 0.68 13.38 -26.71
C GLU A 69 1.93 13.59 -25.85
N PRO A 70 2.83 14.53 -26.21
CA PRO A 70 4.07 14.73 -25.46
C PRO A 70 3.88 15.00 -23.97
N ALA A 71 2.87 15.79 -23.59
CA ALA A 71 2.57 16.08 -22.19
C ALA A 71 2.15 14.81 -21.41
N PHE A 72 1.38 13.93 -22.04
CA PHE A 72 0.99 12.65 -21.47
C PHE A 72 2.21 11.72 -21.30
N VAL A 73 3.03 11.57 -22.33
CA VAL A 73 4.23 10.72 -22.29
C VAL A 73 5.20 11.19 -21.20
N ASP A 74 5.44 12.51 -21.11
CA ASP A 74 6.28 13.11 -20.06
C ASP A 74 5.71 12.82 -18.66
N ALA A 75 4.39 12.89 -18.47
CA ALA A 75 3.73 12.58 -17.20
C ALA A 75 3.86 11.11 -16.80
N VAL A 76 3.74 10.19 -17.76
CA VAL A 76 3.96 8.74 -17.54
C VAL A 76 5.41 8.47 -17.16
N GLN A 77 6.36 9.03 -17.90
CA GLN A 77 7.79 8.85 -17.63
C GLN A 77 8.17 9.39 -16.25
N LEU A 78 7.67 10.58 -15.89
CA LEU A 78 7.93 11.16 -14.58
C LEU A 78 7.34 10.31 -13.45
N THR A 79 6.11 9.80 -13.61
CA THR A 79 5.49 8.91 -12.63
C THR A 79 6.29 7.62 -12.46
N ALA A 80 6.72 7.00 -13.57
CA ALA A 80 7.54 5.81 -13.55
C ALA A 80 8.93 6.08 -12.92
N LEU A 81 9.54 7.22 -13.20
CA LEU A 81 10.82 7.62 -12.63
C LEU A 81 10.72 7.81 -11.11
N ILE A 82 9.67 8.49 -10.62
CA ILE A 82 9.44 8.65 -9.19
C ILE A 82 9.27 7.28 -8.53
N ALA A 83 8.46 6.39 -9.08
CA ALA A 83 8.28 5.05 -8.55
C ALA A 83 9.59 4.25 -8.55
N LEU A 84 10.38 4.32 -9.62
CA LEU A 84 11.68 3.66 -9.74
C LEU A 84 12.69 4.11 -8.67
N ILE A 85 12.63 5.37 -8.24
CA ILE A 85 13.50 5.91 -7.19
C ILE A 85 12.92 5.58 -5.80
N VAL A 86 11.63 5.76 -5.60
CA VAL A 86 10.98 5.62 -4.28
C VAL A 86 10.93 4.17 -3.83
N VAL A 87 10.62 3.23 -4.73
CA VAL A 87 10.48 1.81 -4.36
C VAL A 87 11.76 1.23 -3.76
N PRO A 88 12.97 1.41 -4.35
CA PRO A 88 14.22 0.95 -3.73
C PRO A 88 14.54 1.68 -2.41
N ILE A 89 14.29 2.99 -2.32
CA ILE A 89 14.50 3.75 -1.08
C ILE A 89 13.65 3.16 0.05
N ASN A 90 12.35 2.97 -0.20
CA ASN A 90 11.43 2.42 0.78
C ASN A 90 11.67 0.92 1.04
N ALA A 91 12.21 0.17 0.08
CA ALA A 91 12.66 -1.19 0.29
C ALA A 91 13.77 -1.27 1.33
N VAL A 92 14.81 -0.46 1.15
CA VAL A 92 15.96 -0.42 2.08
C VAL A 92 15.50 0.08 3.45
N PHE A 93 14.82 1.21 3.50
CA PHE A 93 14.31 1.77 4.75
C PHE A 93 13.37 0.80 5.47
N GLY A 94 12.36 0.28 4.77
CA GLY A 94 11.36 -0.62 5.33
C GLY A 94 11.95 -1.93 5.83
N LEU A 95 12.94 -2.48 5.10
CA LEU A 95 13.65 -3.68 5.51
C LEU A 95 14.50 -3.45 6.77
N CYS A 96 15.24 -2.33 6.83
CA CYS A 96 16.01 -1.95 8.01
C CYS A 96 15.09 -1.72 9.23
N ALA A 97 13.98 -1.00 9.04
CA ALA A 97 13.00 -0.75 10.09
C ALA A 97 12.34 -2.06 10.57
N ALA A 98 11.93 -2.92 9.64
CA ALA A 98 11.33 -4.21 9.96
C ALA A 98 12.29 -5.11 10.75
N TRP A 99 13.54 -5.19 10.31
CA TRP A 99 14.56 -5.97 11.01
C TRP A 99 14.84 -5.45 12.41
N ALA A 100 15.00 -4.12 12.56
CA ALA A 100 15.22 -3.49 13.87
C ALA A 100 14.04 -3.74 14.83
N ILE A 101 12.81 -3.61 14.35
CA ILE A 101 11.59 -3.79 15.16
C ILE A 101 11.35 -5.27 15.50
N ALA A 102 11.53 -6.18 14.55
CA ALA A 102 11.23 -7.60 14.76
C ALA A 102 12.31 -8.35 15.56
N ARG A 103 13.59 -7.96 15.43
CA ARG A 103 14.73 -8.68 16.05
C ARG A 103 15.24 -8.07 17.33
N HIS A 104 14.90 -6.81 17.65
CA HIS A 104 15.42 -6.15 18.83
C HIS A 104 14.31 -5.65 19.75
N ASN A 105 14.45 -6.00 21.03
CA ASN A 105 13.65 -5.41 22.10
C ASN A 105 14.38 -4.19 22.66
N PHE A 106 13.99 -2.99 22.24
CA PHE A 106 14.58 -1.73 22.70
C PHE A 106 13.52 -0.82 23.35
N PRO A 107 13.92 0.04 24.29
CA PRO A 107 13.01 1.03 24.84
C PRO A 107 12.57 1.99 23.72
N GLY A 108 11.26 2.18 23.55
CA GLY A 108 10.70 2.99 22.46
C GLY A 108 10.29 2.20 21.20
N ARG A 109 10.33 0.86 21.19
CA ARG A 109 9.84 0.03 20.07
C ARG A 109 8.40 0.39 19.66
N ALA A 110 7.50 0.57 20.63
CA ALA A 110 6.11 0.98 20.37
C ALA A 110 6.05 2.38 19.71
N PHE A 111 6.90 3.31 20.14
CA PHE A 111 6.99 4.63 19.54
C PHE A 111 7.54 4.59 18.11
N ALA A 112 8.54 3.75 17.84
CA ALA A 112 9.08 3.55 16.49
C ALA A 112 8.01 2.99 15.54
N ILE A 113 7.18 2.03 15.98
CA ILE A 113 6.03 1.52 15.23
C ILE A 113 5.02 2.65 14.97
N SER A 114 4.72 3.48 15.98
CA SER A 114 3.80 4.61 15.81
C SER A 114 4.31 5.65 14.81
N ILE A 115 5.62 5.93 14.80
CA ILE A 115 6.24 6.81 13.80
C ILE A 115 6.14 6.19 12.39
N LEU A 116 6.38 4.89 12.28
CA LEU A 116 6.25 4.18 11.01
C LEU A 116 4.83 4.26 10.45
N ASP A 117 3.83 4.27 11.33
CA ASP A 117 2.42 4.36 10.95
C ASP A 117 1.91 5.79 10.73
N LEU A 118 2.70 6.79 11.08
CA LEU A 118 2.32 8.21 10.98
C LEU A 118 1.84 8.60 9.57
N PRO A 119 2.46 8.13 8.46
CA PRO A 119 1.97 8.43 7.11
C PRO A 119 0.54 7.93 6.82
N PHE A 120 0.05 6.90 7.51
CA PHE A 120 -1.34 6.46 7.37
C PHE A 120 -2.33 7.38 8.10
N ALA A 121 -1.89 8.01 9.19
CA ALA A 121 -2.72 8.92 9.98
C ALA A 121 -2.77 10.34 9.40
N VAL A 122 -1.73 10.75 8.70
CA VAL A 122 -1.59 12.09 8.11
C VAL A 122 -2.16 12.13 6.70
N SER A 123 -3.01 13.13 6.40
CA SER A 123 -3.46 13.33 5.03
C SER A 123 -2.27 13.55 4.07
N PRO A 124 -2.24 12.92 2.90
CA PRO A 124 -1.16 13.13 1.92
C PRO A 124 -0.94 14.60 1.55
N VAL A 125 -2.02 15.40 1.46
CA VAL A 125 -1.93 16.84 1.19
C VAL A 125 -1.18 17.56 2.31
N VAL A 126 -1.45 17.21 3.57
CA VAL A 126 -0.75 17.77 4.74
C VAL A 126 0.72 17.34 4.72
N ALA A 127 1.02 16.10 4.38
CA ALA A 127 2.39 15.64 4.21
C ALA A 127 3.16 16.46 3.15
N GLY A 128 2.51 16.73 2.00
CA GLY A 128 3.08 17.62 0.99
C GLY A 128 3.35 19.03 1.51
N LEU A 129 2.40 19.59 2.28
CA LEU A 129 2.57 20.91 2.90
C LEU A 129 3.71 20.93 3.92
N MET A 130 3.87 19.88 4.74
CA MET A 130 5.00 19.75 5.67
C MET A 130 6.35 19.80 4.93
N ILE A 131 6.46 19.14 3.78
CA ILE A 131 7.67 19.18 2.94
C ILE A 131 7.91 20.60 2.41
N VAL A 132 6.89 21.29 1.95
CA VAL A 132 7.00 22.70 1.50
C VAL A 132 7.43 23.61 2.64
N LEU A 133 6.89 23.44 3.85
CA LEU A 133 7.28 24.22 5.04
C LEU A 133 8.71 23.94 5.52
N LEU A 134 9.20 22.72 5.34
CA LEU A 134 10.58 22.37 5.73
C LEU A 134 11.62 22.80 4.70
N TYR A 135 11.36 22.51 3.42
CA TYR A 135 12.32 22.61 2.32
C TYR A 135 12.03 23.75 1.35
N GLY A 136 10.94 24.49 1.54
CA GLY A 136 10.63 25.68 0.76
C GLY A 136 11.61 26.83 1.04
N ARG A 137 11.62 27.85 0.21
CA ARG A 137 12.54 29.00 0.31
C ARG A 137 12.56 29.66 1.70
N ASN A 138 11.37 29.77 2.30
CA ASN A 138 11.19 30.34 3.65
C ASN A 138 11.13 29.26 4.75
N GLY A 139 11.43 28.01 4.42
CA GLY A 139 11.40 26.87 5.34
C GLY A 139 12.68 26.76 6.17
N TRP A 140 12.67 25.83 7.13
CA TRP A 140 13.80 25.63 8.05
C TRP A 140 15.10 25.30 7.33
N PHE A 141 15.05 24.52 6.25
CA PHE A 141 16.22 24.18 5.43
C PHE A 141 16.41 25.09 4.22
N GLY A 142 15.49 26.04 3.97
CA GLY A 142 15.50 26.91 2.81
C GLY A 142 16.81 27.66 2.59
N PRO A 143 17.34 28.40 3.59
CA PRO A 143 18.59 29.15 3.43
C PRO A 143 19.81 28.26 3.12
N PHE A 144 19.87 27.05 3.71
CA PHE A 144 20.93 26.09 3.45
C PHE A 144 20.86 25.54 2.02
N LEU A 145 19.65 25.19 1.58
CA LEU A 145 19.39 24.65 0.24
C LEU A 145 19.67 25.71 -0.86
N GLU A 146 19.35 26.97 -0.58
CA GLU A 146 19.62 28.08 -1.49
C GLU A 146 21.14 28.30 -1.65
N GLN A 147 21.90 28.26 -0.57
CA GLN A 147 23.37 28.31 -0.61
C GLN A 147 23.99 27.15 -1.37
N ALA A 148 23.41 25.94 -1.24
CA ALA A 148 23.85 24.74 -1.96
C ALA A 148 23.34 24.68 -3.42
N ASN A 149 22.52 25.66 -3.85
CA ASN A 149 21.83 25.67 -5.15
C ASN A 149 21.00 24.41 -5.41
N ILE A 150 20.40 23.84 -4.35
CA ILE A 150 19.55 22.64 -4.42
C ILE A 150 18.08 23.07 -4.39
N LYS A 151 17.34 22.71 -5.42
CA LYS A 151 15.90 22.96 -5.52
C LYS A 151 15.12 21.67 -5.19
N ILE A 152 14.37 21.69 -4.10
CA ILE A 152 13.53 20.55 -3.65
C ILE A 152 12.07 20.79 -4.05
N VAL A 153 11.46 21.89 -3.62
CA VAL A 153 10.07 22.23 -3.91
C VAL A 153 9.94 22.63 -5.39
N PHE A 154 8.85 22.19 -6.03
CA PHE A 154 8.60 22.33 -7.48
C PHE A 154 9.69 21.67 -8.35
N ALA A 155 10.26 20.57 -7.85
CA ALA A 155 11.29 19.79 -8.52
C ALA A 155 11.16 18.30 -8.18
N LEU A 156 11.85 17.45 -8.95
CA LEU A 156 11.83 15.99 -8.76
C LEU A 156 12.15 15.54 -7.31
N PRO A 157 13.17 16.09 -6.62
CA PRO A 157 13.48 15.64 -5.26
C PRO A 157 12.31 15.81 -4.27
N GLY A 158 11.56 16.90 -4.37
CA GLY A 158 10.40 17.12 -3.50
C GLY A 158 9.28 16.10 -3.75
N MET A 159 9.01 15.79 -5.01
CA MET A 159 8.03 14.75 -5.37
C MET A 159 8.46 13.38 -4.87
N VAL A 160 9.75 13.04 -5.00
CA VAL A 160 10.32 11.79 -4.48
C VAL A 160 10.18 11.72 -2.96
N LEU A 161 10.53 12.79 -2.23
CA LEU A 161 10.39 12.85 -0.76
C LEU A 161 8.93 12.70 -0.33
N ALA A 162 8.01 13.39 -1.02
CA ALA A 162 6.58 13.33 -0.72
C ALA A 162 6.01 11.90 -0.92
N THR A 163 6.32 11.29 -2.06
CA THR A 163 5.89 9.94 -2.37
C THR A 163 6.55 8.92 -1.45
N ALA A 164 7.85 9.06 -1.17
CA ALA A 164 8.59 8.18 -0.26
C ALA A 164 7.99 8.22 1.15
N PHE A 165 7.68 9.40 1.68
CA PHE A 165 7.06 9.54 2.99
C PHE A 165 5.71 8.81 3.05
N VAL A 166 4.82 9.05 2.10
CA VAL A 166 3.48 8.45 2.09
C VAL A 166 3.54 6.92 1.94
N THR A 167 4.54 6.40 1.22
CA THR A 167 4.68 4.97 0.94
C THR A 167 5.68 4.25 1.85
N MET A 168 6.33 4.96 2.78
CA MET A 168 7.34 4.43 3.70
C MET A 168 6.89 3.21 4.51
N PRO A 169 5.66 3.14 5.07
CA PRO A 169 5.28 2.06 5.95
C PRO A 169 5.00 0.72 5.25
N PHE A 170 4.72 0.70 3.94
CA PHE A 170 4.22 -0.50 3.26
C PHE A 170 5.17 -1.69 3.35
N VAL A 171 6.46 -1.49 3.01
CA VAL A 171 7.45 -2.58 3.06
C VAL A 171 7.64 -3.09 4.48
N ALA A 172 7.79 -2.20 5.46
CA ALA A 172 8.00 -2.61 6.84
C ALA A 172 6.81 -3.38 7.40
N ARG A 173 5.59 -2.94 7.12
CA ARG A 173 4.36 -3.59 7.57
C ARG A 173 4.16 -5.00 7.02
N GLU A 174 4.64 -5.27 5.81
CA GLU A 174 4.56 -6.60 5.22
C GLU A 174 5.70 -7.51 5.69
N VAL A 175 6.86 -6.95 6.03
CA VAL A 175 8.04 -7.73 6.42
C VAL A 175 8.06 -8.04 7.93
N ILE A 176 7.59 -7.13 8.80
CA ILE A 176 7.58 -7.33 10.26
C ILE A 176 6.88 -8.64 10.67
N PRO A 177 5.63 -8.91 10.25
CA PRO A 177 4.93 -10.13 10.65
C PRO A 177 5.67 -11.40 10.21
N VAL A 178 6.24 -11.40 9.01
CA VAL A 178 6.99 -12.55 8.48
C VAL A 178 8.26 -12.80 9.29
N LEU A 179 8.97 -11.75 9.69
CA LEU A 179 10.13 -11.88 10.57
C LEU A 179 9.75 -12.38 11.97
N GLU A 180 8.64 -11.88 12.53
CA GLU A 180 8.15 -12.30 13.85
C GLU A 180 7.69 -13.78 13.82
N GLU A 181 7.00 -14.22 12.78
CA GLU A 181 6.54 -15.59 12.61
C GLU A 181 7.70 -16.57 12.39
N THR A 182 8.71 -16.18 11.61
CA THR A 182 9.89 -17.01 11.35
C THR A 182 10.77 -17.19 12.59
N GLY A 183 10.71 -16.28 13.57
CA GLY A 183 11.57 -16.30 14.75
C GLY A 183 13.05 -16.05 14.43
N SER A 184 13.90 -16.06 15.47
CA SER A 184 15.36 -15.89 15.35
C SER A 184 16.13 -17.20 15.19
N GLU A 185 15.47 -18.35 15.42
CA GLU A 185 16.11 -19.67 15.46
C GLU A 185 16.95 -20.00 14.21
N PRO A 186 16.48 -19.76 12.95
CA PRO A 186 17.29 -20.05 11.77
C PRO A 186 18.56 -19.19 11.67
N GLU A 187 18.49 -17.94 12.13
CA GLU A 187 19.62 -17.01 12.14
C GLU A 187 20.65 -17.39 13.20
N GLU A 188 20.19 -17.83 14.38
CA GLU A 188 21.03 -18.32 15.47
C GLU A 188 21.72 -19.65 15.09
N ALA A 189 20.99 -20.57 14.45
CA ALA A 189 21.57 -21.81 13.95
C ALA A 189 22.67 -21.55 12.91
N ALA A 190 22.46 -20.60 11.99
CA ALA A 190 23.47 -20.22 11.02
C ALA A 190 24.72 -19.61 11.71
N ARG A 191 24.52 -18.82 12.78
CA ARG A 191 25.61 -18.21 13.55
C ARG A 191 26.44 -19.28 14.28
N THR A 192 25.80 -20.32 14.84
CA THR A 192 26.54 -21.45 15.45
C THR A 192 27.36 -22.24 14.45
N LEU A 193 26.95 -22.25 13.17
CA LEU A 193 27.72 -22.84 12.08
C LEU A 193 28.85 -21.94 11.53
N GLY A 194 29.09 -20.78 12.16
CA GLY A 194 30.17 -19.87 11.80
C GLY A 194 29.82 -18.86 10.70
N ALA A 195 28.55 -18.69 10.33
CA ALA A 195 28.14 -17.69 9.38
C ALA A 195 28.24 -16.28 9.96
N ASN A 196 28.79 -15.32 9.21
CA ASN A 196 28.78 -13.92 9.57
C ASN A 196 27.42 -13.27 9.29
N ASP A 197 27.15 -12.09 9.87
CA ASP A 197 25.85 -11.40 9.76
C ASP A 197 25.43 -11.11 8.31
N TRP A 198 26.39 -10.81 7.41
CA TRP A 198 26.13 -10.60 5.99
C TRP A 198 25.69 -11.90 5.27
N GLN A 199 26.32 -13.02 5.64
CA GLN A 199 25.94 -14.35 5.12
C GLN A 199 24.58 -14.77 5.65
N ILE A 200 24.30 -14.52 6.93
CA ILE A 200 22.99 -14.78 7.55
C ILE A 200 21.91 -13.98 6.82
N PHE A 201 22.12 -12.68 6.63
CA PHE A 201 21.15 -11.84 5.93
C PHE A 201 20.82 -12.37 4.53
N TRP A 202 21.83 -12.61 3.69
CA TRP A 202 21.60 -12.99 2.29
C TRP A 202 21.15 -14.44 2.09
N ARG A 203 21.58 -15.37 2.96
CA ARG A 203 21.33 -16.81 2.79
C ARG A 203 20.19 -17.35 3.67
N VAL A 204 19.83 -16.65 4.73
CA VAL A 204 18.81 -17.07 5.68
C VAL A 204 17.67 -16.07 5.76
N THR A 205 17.94 -14.84 6.20
CA THR A 205 16.89 -13.85 6.46
C THR A 205 16.16 -13.45 5.19
N LEU A 206 16.88 -12.99 4.16
CA LEU A 206 16.27 -12.51 2.91
C LEU A 206 15.47 -13.59 2.16
N PRO A 207 15.94 -14.85 2.01
CA PRO A 207 15.13 -15.92 1.45
C PRO A 207 13.85 -16.22 2.22
N ASN A 208 13.88 -16.13 3.54
CA ASN A 208 12.71 -16.39 4.38
C ASN A 208 11.65 -15.28 4.24
N ILE A 209 12.06 -14.01 4.17
CA ILE A 209 11.14 -12.87 4.05
C ILE A 209 10.82 -12.48 2.60
N ARG A 210 11.37 -13.16 1.62
CA ARG A 210 11.30 -12.75 0.19
C ARG A 210 9.88 -12.47 -0.29
N TRP A 211 8.91 -13.25 0.17
CA TRP A 211 7.51 -13.09 -0.27
C TRP A 211 6.85 -11.87 0.38
N GLY A 212 7.05 -11.66 1.69
CA GLY A 212 6.60 -10.44 2.37
C GLY A 212 7.25 -9.19 1.78
N LEU A 213 8.56 -9.26 1.48
CA LEU A 213 9.28 -8.17 0.83
C LEU A 213 8.73 -7.88 -0.57
N LEU A 214 8.55 -8.89 -1.42
CA LEU A 214 7.97 -8.72 -2.75
C LEU A 214 6.57 -8.14 -2.70
N TYR A 215 5.75 -8.59 -1.75
CA TYR A 215 4.42 -8.06 -1.54
C TYR A 215 4.45 -6.59 -1.13
N GLY A 216 5.28 -6.22 -0.15
CA GLY A 216 5.50 -4.84 0.25
C GLY A 216 6.00 -3.94 -0.89
N LEU A 217 6.89 -4.45 -1.75
CA LEU A 217 7.38 -3.74 -2.93
C LEU A 217 6.27 -3.48 -3.95
N ILE A 218 5.42 -4.46 -4.22
CA ILE A 218 4.28 -4.32 -5.15
C ILE A 218 3.29 -3.28 -4.63
N LEU A 219 2.95 -3.33 -3.33
CA LEU A 219 2.07 -2.34 -2.71
C LEU A 219 2.67 -0.93 -2.75
N THR A 220 3.96 -0.80 -2.42
CA THR A 220 4.69 0.47 -2.48
C THR A 220 4.67 1.03 -3.90
N ASN A 221 4.93 0.20 -4.92
CA ASN A 221 4.91 0.61 -6.32
C ASN A 221 3.52 1.07 -6.77
N ALA A 222 2.48 0.28 -6.49
CA ALA A 222 1.10 0.64 -6.83
C ALA A 222 0.68 1.97 -6.19
N ARG A 223 1.04 2.16 -4.92
CA ARG A 223 0.72 3.38 -4.17
C ARG A 223 1.54 4.59 -4.66
N ALA A 224 2.82 4.39 -4.99
CA ALA A 224 3.69 5.44 -5.50
C ALA A 224 3.24 5.95 -6.88
N MET A 225 2.84 5.06 -7.80
CA MET A 225 2.34 5.44 -9.12
C MET A 225 0.99 6.18 -9.06
N GLY A 226 0.17 5.90 -8.05
CA GLY A 226 -1.12 6.56 -7.83
C GLY A 226 -1.06 7.77 -6.88
N GLU A 227 0.15 8.22 -6.46
CA GLU A 227 0.25 9.34 -5.51
C GLU A 227 -0.17 10.66 -6.16
N PHE A 228 -1.19 11.26 -5.56
CA PHE A 228 -1.76 12.53 -5.99
C PHE A 228 -1.63 13.60 -4.91
N GLY A 229 -2.10 13.31 -3.69
CA GLY A 229 -2.31 14.31 -2.65
C GLY A 229 -1.05 15.07 -2.23
N ALA A 230 0.01 14.35 -1.88
CA ALA A 230 1.27 14.98 -1.46
C ALA A 230 2.01 15.62 -2.64
N VAL A 231 1.99 14.95 -3.80
CA VAL A 231 2.65 15.44 -5.01
C VAL A 231 1.96 16.69 -5.55
N SER A 232 0.63 16.82 -5.46
CA SER A 232 -0.09 18.02 -5.93
C SER A 232 0.37 19.31 -5.27
N VAL A 233 0.77 19.25 -4.00
CA VAL A 233 1.26 20.41 -3.23
C VAL A 233 2.72 20.72 -3.56
N VAL A 234 3.55 19.67 -3.69
CA VAL A 234 5.02 19.82 -3.80
C VAL A 234 5.49 20.05 -5.22
N SER A 235 4.75 19.53 -6.23
CA SER A 235 5.18 19.55 -7.64
C SER A 235 4.98 20.91 -8.33
N GLY A 236 3.97 21.67 -7.93
CA GLY A 236 3.52 22.87 -8.62
C GLY A 236 2.85 22.60 -9.97
N ASN A 237 2.60 21.35 -10.32
CA ASN A 237 1.85 20.89 -11.50
C ASN A 237 2.28 21.54 -12.83
N ILE A 238 3.60 21.66 -13.05
CA ILE A 238 4.13 22.28 -14.28
C ILE A 238 4.12 21.23 -15.40
N ALA A 239 3.31 21.48 -16.43
CA ALA A 239 3.23 20.59 -17.59
C ALA A 239 4.62 20.29 -18.17
N ARG A 240 4.85 19.03 -18.53
CA ARG A 240 6.10 18.50 -19.10
C ARG A 240 7.34 18.59 -18.20
N LYS A 241 7.21 19.02 -16.92
CA LYS A 241 8.34 19.13 -15.97
C LYS A 241 8.10 18.41 -14.65
N THR A 242 6.99 18.76 -13.99
CA THR A 242 6.68 18.24 -12.64
C THR A 242 5.26 17.70 -12.54
N GLN A 243 4.59 17.52 -13.67
CA GLN A 243 3.26 16.95 -13.73
C GLN A 243 3.33 15.42 -13.80
N THR A 244 2.83 14.73 -12.77
CA THR A 244 2.68 13.28 -12.75
C THR A 244 1.39 12.84 -13.45
N LEU A 245 1.26 11.55 -13.76
CA LEU A 245 0.08 11.01 -14.43
C LEU A 245 -1.23 11.29 -13.67
N PRO A 246 -1.34 11.12 -12.34
CA PRO A 246 -2.53 11.53 -11.59
C PRO A 246 -2.83 13.03 -11.68
N LEU A 247 -1.82 13.89 -11.69
CA LEU A 247 -1.99 15.33 -11.86
C LEU A 247 -2.42 15.70 -13.28
N PHE A 248 -1.92 15.00 -14.30
CA PHE A 248 -2.37 15.14 -15.67
C PHE A 248 -3.85 14.81 -15.81
N VAL A 249 -4.32 13.71 -15.21
CA VAL A 249 -5.74 13.33 -15.19
C VAL A 249 -6.61 14.46 -14.61
N GLU A 250 -6.21 14.98 -13.45
CA GLU A 250 -6.93 16.08 -12.80
C GLU A 250 -6.98 17.34 -13.65
N GLN A 251 -5.82 17.76 -14.21
CA GLN A 251 -5.73 18.97 -15.02
C GLN A 251 -6.54 18.84 -16.30
N ALA A 252 -6.37 17.75 -17.05
CA ALA A 252 -7.13 17.51 -18.29
C ALA A 252 -8.63 17.49 -18.03
N TYR A 253 -9.07 16.94 -16.89
CA TYR A 253 -10.48 16.96 -16.52
C TYR A 253 -10.99 18.38 -16.21
N LYS A 254 -10.21 19.19 -15.48
CA LYS A 254 -10.54 20.60 -15.17
C LYS A 254 -10.56 21.50 -16.42
N GLU A 255 -9.74 21.19 -17.41
CA GLU A 255 -9.66 21.89 -18.70
C GLU A 255 -10.72 21.41 -19.71
N TYR A 256 -11.66 20.54 -19.26
CA TYR A 256 -12.70 19.95 -20.12
C TYR A 256 -12.17 19.06 -21.26
N GLN A 257 -10.92 18.65 -21.20
CA GLN A 257 -10.33 17.66 -22.10
C GLN A 257 -10.68 16.22 -21.62
N SER A 258 -11.98 15.97 -21.52
CA SER A 258 -12.50 14.76 -20.85
C SER A 258 -11.94 13.47 -21.46
N GLN A 259 -11.76 13.42 -22.79
CA GLN A 259 -11.24 12.20 -23.44
C GLN A 259 -9.79 11.92 -23.03
N SER A 260 -8.91 12.93 -23.05
CA SER A 260 -7.52 12.78 -22.59
C SER A 260 -7.44 12.38 -21.12
N ALA A 261 -8.28 12.97 -20.26
CA ALA A 261 -8.38 12.63 -18.85
C ALA A 261 -8.78 11.17 -18.64
N PHE A 262 -9.82 10.69 -19.35
CA PHE A 262 -10.28 9.30 -19.22
C PHE A 262 -9.30 8.29 -19.84
N CYS A 263 -8.61 8.63 -20.94
CA CYS A 263 -7.54 7.81 -21.49
C CYS A 263 -6.40 7.62 -20.49
N ALA A 264 -5.98 8.71 -19.84
CA ALA A 264 -4.95 8.68 -18.81
C ALA A 264 -5.40 7.87 -17.55
N ALA A 265 -6.66 8.04 -17.14
CA ALA A 265 -7.24 7.28 -16.04
C ALA A 265 -7.31 5.78 -16.33
N VAL A 266 -7.65 5.37 -17.56
CA VAL A 266 -7.64 3.95 -17.99
C VAL A 266 -6.23 3.37 -17.94
N LEU A 267 -5.21 4.12 -18.36
CA LEU A 267 -3.83 3.66 -18.26
C LEU A 267 -3.43 3.47 -16.80
N LEU A 268 -3.73 4.44 -15.93
CA LEU A 268 -3.44 4.36 -14.50
C LEU A 268 -4.15 3.17 -13.83
N ALA A 269 -5.44 2.96 -14.17
CA ALA A 269 -6.20 1.80 -13.70
C ALA A 269 -5.61 0.48 -14.23
N GLY A 270 -5.16 0.45 -15.49
CA GLY A 270 -4.47 -0.70 -16.08
C GLY A 270 -3.18 -1.05 -15.34
N LEU A 271 -2.36 -0.07 -15.01
CA LEU A 271 -1.15 -0.26 -14.21
C LEU A 271 -1.48 -0.79 -12.80
N ALA A 272 -2.52 -0.24 -12.16
CA ALA A 272 -2.99 -0.75 -10.87
C ALA A 272 -3.50 -2.19 -10.96
N LEU A 273 -4.24 -2.56 -12.02
CA LEU A 273 -4.69 -3.94 -12.24
C LEU A 273 -3.51 -4.89 -12.46
N VAL A 274 -2.49 -4.50 -13.22
CA VAL A 274 -1.28 -5.31 -13.41
C VAL A 274 -0.60 -5.58 -12.06
N THR A 275 -0.47 -4.57 -11.21
CA THR A 275 0.13 -4.73 -9.87
C THR A 275 -0.71 -5.65 -8.97
N LEU A 276 -2.05 -5.55 -9.01
CA LEU A 276 -2.95 -6.44 -8.28
C LEU A 276 -2.86 -7.89 -8.77
N VAL A 277 -2.80 -8.10 -10.09
CA VAL A 277 -2.65 -9.46 -10.66
C VAL A 277 -1.31 -10.06 -10.27
N LEU A 278 -0.22 -9.28 -10.32
CA LEU A 278 1.09 -9.72 -9.85
C LEU A 278 1.06 -10.10 -8.37
N LYS A 279 0.41 -9.29 -7.53
CA LYS A 279 0.17 -9.59 -6.12
C LYS A 279 -0.53 -10.94 -5.94
N GLU A 280 -1.67 -11.14 -6.58
CA GLU A 280 -2.47 -12.37 -6.48
C GLU A 280 -1.70 -13.61 -6.94
N ILE A 281 -0.94 -13.50 -8.03
CA ILE A 281 -0.09 -14.60 -8.52
C ILE A 281 0.99 -14.98 -7.48
N LEU A 282 1.60 -13.98 -6.86
CA LEU A 282 2.61 -14.20 -5.82
C LEU A 282 2.00 -14.85 -4.57
N GLU A 283 0.85 -14.37 -4.11
CA GLU A 283 0.14 -14.90 -2.95
C GLU A 283 -0.26 -16.37 -3.13
N ARG A 284 -0.76 -16.74 -4.31
CA ARG A 284 -1.07 -18.14 -4.63
C ARG A 284 0.14 -19.04 -4.62
N LYS A 285 1.30 -18.58 -5.10
CA LYS A 285 2.54 -19.35 -5.07
C LYS A 285 3.08 -19.56 -3.65
N THR A 286 2.77 -18.67 -2.73
CA THR A 286 3.17 -18.78 -1.32
C THR A 286 2.31 -19.82 -0.60
N ARG A 287 0.99 -19.73 -0.75
CA ARG A 287 0.03 -20.68 -0.13
C ARG A 287 0.22 -22.15 -0.54
N ILE A 288 0.73 -22.41 -1.73
CA ILE A 288 0.96 -23.79 -2.23
C ILE A 288 2.23 -24.40 -1.63
N LYS A 289 3.13 -23.60 -1.02
CA LYS A 289 4.37 -24.12 -0.41
C LYS A 289 4.26 -24.42 1.08
N ASP A 290 3.19 -23.97 1.71
CA ASP A 290 2.94 -24.15 3.16
C ASP A 290 2.00 -25.37 3.42
N VAL A 291 1.66 -26.15 2.40
CA VAL A 291 0.95 -27.43 2.42
C VAL A 291 1.92 -28.53 1.96
#